data_ccf0ecd449e53de5b7ece764081df2ef
#
_entry.id   ccf0ecd449e53de5b7ece764081df2ef
#
_cell.length_a   1.000
_cell.length_b   1.000
_cell.length_c   1.000
_cell.angle_alpha   90.00
_cell.angle_beta   90.00
_cell.angle_gamma   90.00
#
_symmetry.space_group_name_H-M   'P 1'
#
loop_
_entity.id
_entity.type
_entity.pdbx_description
1 polymer ?
#
loop_
_entity_poly.entity_id
_entity_poly.type
_entity_poly.pdbx_seq_one_letter_code
_entity_poly.pdbx_strand_id
1 'polypeptide(L)'
;AASDVYKRQYVNGEEKNFTTKEFDLLAFLAQNPNHVFTKEELFSKIWDMESIGDIATVTVHIKKIREKIEMNTAKPQYIETIWGVGYRFKV
;
A
#
# COMPACT_ATOMS: atom_id res chain seq x y z
N ALA A 1 -16.54 -15.14 1.91
CA ALA A 1 -16.76 -14.48 0.64
C ALA A 1 -15.51 -14.53 -0.22
N ALA A 2 -15.68 -14.55 -1.54
CA ALA A 2 -14.56 -14.61 -2.47
C ALA A 2 -13.57 -13.47 -2.27
N SER A 3 -14.06 -12.28 -1.91
CA SER A 3 -13.21 -11.12 -1.65
C SER A 3 -12.28 -11.31 -0.48
N ASP A 4 -12.63 -12.16 0.49
CA ASP A 4 -11.78 -12.42 1.65
C ASP A 4 -10.54 -13.23 1.28
N VAL A 5 -10.64 -14.07 0.23
CA VAL A 5 -9.51 -14.87 -0.24
C VAL A 5 -8.40 -13.95 -0.78
N TYR A 6 -8.77 -12.88 -1.47
CA TYR A 6 -7.80 -11.94 -2.03
C TYR A 6 -7.09 -11.10 -0.97
N LYS A 7 -7.70 -10.95 0.20
CA LYS A 7 -7.13 -10.17 1.28
C LYS A 7 -6.11 -10.95 2.10
N ARG A 8 -6.08 -12.27 1.93
CA ARG A 8 -5.16 -13.14 2.66
C ARG A 8 -3.91 -13.35 1.84
N GLN A 9 -2.81 -12.85 2.33
CA GLN A 9 -1.51 -12.96 1.67
C GLN A 9 -0.48 -13.53 2.63
N TYR A 10 0.56 -14.12 2.08
CA TYR A 10 1.66 -14.64 2.87
C TYR A 10 2.88 -13.74 2.75
N VAL A 11 3.45 -13.39 3.88
CA VAL A 11 4.67 -12.61 3.96
C VAL A 11 5.65 -13.40 4.81
N ASN A 12 6.79 -13.78 4.22
CA ASN A 12 7.81 -14.60 4.89
C ASN A 12 7.22 -15.88 5.50
N GLY A 13 6.25 -16.51 4.80
CA GLY A 13 5.61 -17.73 5.25
C GLY A 13 4.46 -17.54 6.23
N GLU A 14 4.21 -16.32 6.68
CA GLU A 14 3.09 -16.01 7.59
C GLU A 14 1.93 -15.43 6.81
N GLU A 15 0.72 -15.90 7.12
CA GLU A 15 -0.49 -15.35 6.54
C GLU A 15 -0.77 -13.97 7.13
N LYS A 16 -0.98 -12.99 6.24
CA LYS A 16 -1.33 -11.63 6.62
C LYS A 16 -2.67 -11.24 5.98
N ASN A 17 -3.54 -10.63 6.77
CA ASN A 17 -4.84 -10.18 6.30
C ASN A 17 -4.78 -8.68 5.99
N PHE A 18 -5.24 -8.32 4.80
CA PHE A 18 -5.29 -6.93 4.36
C PHE A 18 -6.74 -6.51 4.17
N THR A 19 -7.03 -5.24 4.45
CA THR A 19 -8.31 -4.68 4.04
C THR A 19 -8.31 -4.54 2.52
N THR A 20 -9.50 -4.36 1.93
CA THR A 20 -9.61 -4.21 0.48
C THR A 20 -8.74 -3.07 -0.02
N LYS A 21 -8.78 -1.91 0.64
CA LYS A 21 -8.00 -0.75 0.21
C LYS A 21 -6.50 -0.94 0.42
N GLU A 22 -6.11 -1.60 1.50
CA GLU A 22 -4.70 -1.94 1.71
C GLU A 22 -4.19 -2.86 0.59
N PHE A 23 -4.96 -3.89 0.27
CA PHE A 23 -4.59 -4.82 -0.79
C PHE A 23 -4.52 -4.12 -2.14
N ASP A 24 -5.54 -3.32 -2.48
CA ASP A 24 -5.58 -2.60 -3.74
C ASP A 24 -4.38 -1.67 -3.90
N LEU A 25 -4.05 -0.95 -2.84
CA LEU A 25 -2.91 -0.03 -2.85
C LEU A 25 -1.58 -0.78 -3.02
N LEU A 26 -1.39 -1.84 -2.25
CA LEU A 26 -0.18 -2.66 -2.35
C LEU A 26 -0.04 -3.29 -3.73
N ALA A 27 -1.13 -3.87 -4.25
CA ALA A 27 -1.12 -4.50 -5.57
C ALA A 27 -0.81 -3.48 -6.67
N PHE A 28 -1.37 -2.30 -6.59
CA PHE A 28 -1.11 -1.24 -7.57
C PHE A 28 0.37 -0.83 -7.57
N LEU A 29 0.93 -0.64 -6.40
CA LEU A 29 2.35 -0.30 -6.27
C LEU A 29 3.24 -1.44 -6.79
N ALA A 30 2.92 -2.68 -6.44
CA ALA A 30 3.72 -3.84 -6.83
C ALA A 30 3.64 -4.13 -8.33
N GLN A 31 2.52 -3.78 -8.97
CA GLN A 31 2.37 -3.93 -10.42
C GLN A 31 3.12 -2.86 -11.20
N ASN A 32 3.56 -1.82 -10.53
CA ASN A 32 4.32 -0.71 -11.13
C ASN A 32 5.63 -0.50 -10.35
N PRO A 33 6.50 -1.52 -10.34
CA PRO A 33 7.70 -1.46 -9.50
C PRO A 33 8.63 -0.32 -9.91
N ASN A 34 9.24 0.29 -8.91
CA ASN A 34 10.18 1.41 -9.05
C ASN A 34 9.56 2.70 -9.61
N HIS A 35 8.26 2.72 -9.87
CA HIS A 35 7.56 3.95 -10.28
C HIS A 35 7.17 4.75 -9.03
N VAL A 36 7.57 6.00 -8.98
CA VAL A 36 7.22 6.89 -7.87
C VAL A 36 5.85 7.50 -8.12
N PHE A 37 4.94 7.26 -7.17
CA PHE A 37 3.58 7.84 -7.22
C PHE A 37 3.42 8.87 -6.12
N THR A 38 2.80 10.01 -6.44
CA THR A 38 2.45 10.98 -5.41
C THR A 38 1.27 10.45 -4.59
N LYS A 39 1.07 11.02 -3.41
CA LYS A 39 -0.08 10.67 -2.57
C LYS A 39 -1.39 10.96 -3.30
N GLU A 40 -1.43 12.06 -4.05
CA GLU A 40 -2.60 12.45 -4.84
C GLU A 40 -2.90 11.41 -5.92
N GLU A 41 -1.88 10.96 -6.62
CA GLU A 41 -2.04 9.92 -7.64
C GLU A 41 -2.56 8.61 -7.02
N LEU A 42 -2.01 8.19 -5.90
CA LEU A 42 -2.44 6.98 -5.22
C LEU A 42 -3.87 7.11 -4.71
N PHE A 43 -4.22 8.25 -4.13
CA PHE A 43 -5.58 8.49 -3.68
C PHE A 43 -6.56 8.41 -4.85
N SER A 44 -6.23 9.04 -5.96
CA SER A 44 -7.06 9.06 -7.16
C SER A 44 -7.24 7.67 -7.78
N LYS A 45 -6.21 6.82 -7.72
CA LYS A 45 -6.25 5.49 -8.33
C LYS A 45 -6.96 4.45 -7.47
N ILE A 46 -6.82 4.54 -6.16
CA ILE A 46 -7.32 3.52 -5.23
C ILE A 46 -8.67 3.90 -4.64
N TRP A 47 -8.85 5.17 -4.32
CA TRP A 47 -10.13 5.70 -3.84
C TRP A 47 -10.83 6.41 -4.99
N ASP A 48 -12.14 6.27 -5.08
CA ASP A 48 -12.87 6.97 -6.12
C ASP A 48 -13.07 8.45 -5.75
N MET A 49 -13.50 9.25 -6.72
CA MET A 49 -13.66 10.69 -6.54
C MET A 49 -14.74 11.06 -5.55
N GLU A 50 -15.64 10.12 -5.25
CA GLU A 50 -16.73 10.33 -4.31
C GLU A 50 -16.36 9.90 -2.90
N SER A 51 -15.19 9.30 -2.72
CA SER A 51 -14.74 8.87 -1.40
C SER A 51 -14.55 10.06 -0.49
N ILE A 52 -15.08 9.94 0.73
CA ILE A 52 -14.83 10.92 1.78
C ILE A 52 -13.47 10.61 2.38
N GLY A 53 -12.60 11.60 2.37
CA GLY A 53 -11.26 11.46 2.91
C GLY A 53 -10.30 12.38 2.19
N ASP A 54 -9.08 12.41 2.67
CA ASP A 54 -8.04 13.22 2.05
C ASP A 54 -6.79 12.38 1.83
N ILE A 55 -5.74 13.03 1.35
CA ILE A 55 -4.46 12.40 1.02
C ILE A 55 -3.84 11.72 2.24
N ALA A 56 -4.15 12.18 3.45
CA ALA A 56 -3.65 11.58 4.68
C ALA A 56 -4.10 10.12 4.82
N THR A 57 -5.23 9.76 4.21
CA THR A 57 -5.71 8.38 4.17
C THR A 57 -4.68 7.46 3.54
N VAL A 58 -4.00 7.91 2.49
CA VAL A 58 -2.94 7.14 1.83
C VAL A 58 -1.80 6.85 2.82
N THR A 59 -1.37 7.86 3.56
CA THR A 59 -0.29 7.71 4.54
C THR A 59 -0.64 6.68 5.60
N VAL A 60 -1.89 6.71 6.10
CA VAL A 60 -2.35 5.74 7.11
C VAL A 60 -2.33 4.32 6.55
N HIS A 61 -2.80 4.14 5.31
CA HIS A 61 -2.82 2.82 4.67
C HIS A 61 -1.41 2.31 4.39
N ILE A 62 -0.50 3.17 3.96
CA ILE A 62 0.91 2.79 3.77
C ILE A 62 1.51 2.31 5.08
N LYS A 63 1.24 3.02 6.18
CA LYS A 63 1.73 2.62 7.50
C LYS A 63 1.25 1.22 7.87
N LYS A 64 -0.05 0.95 7.69
CA LYS A 64 -0.64 -0.35 8.01
C LYS A 64 -0.10 -1.46 7.13
N ILE A 65 0.10 -1.19 5.85
CA ILE A 65 0.70 -2.15 4.93
C ILE A 65 2.12 -2.48 5.37
N ARG A 66 2.93 -1.46 5.69
CA ARG A 66 4.30 -1.65 6.16
C ARG A 66 4.36 -2.51 7.42
N GLU A 67 3.44 -2.29 8.35
CA GLU A 67 3.38 -3.09 9.57
C GLU A 67 3.15 -4.59 9.26
N LYS A 68 2.54 -4.90 8.12
CA LYS A 68 2.24 -6.27 7.71
C LYS A 68 3.32 -6.92 6.86
N ILE A 69 4.03 -6.14 6.02
CA ILE A 69 5.00 -6.71 5.06
C ILE A 69 6.45 -6.42 5.38
N GLU A 70 6.75 -5.36 6.12
CA GLU A 70 8.13 -4.99 6.41
C GLU A 70 8.58 -5.61 7.72
N MET A 71 9.78 -6.18 7.73
CA MET A 71 10.36 -6.71 8.95
C MET A 71 10.72 -5.60 9.93
N ASN A 72 11.16 -4.47 9.40
CA ASN A 72 11.49 -3.29 10.17
C ASN A 72 10.89 -2.07 9.49
N THR A 73 9.84 -1.51 10.08
CA THR A 73 9.11 -0.39 9.48
C THR A 73 9.96 0.88 9.41
N ALA A 74 10.99 0.99 10.23
CA ALA A 74 11.92 2.14 10.18
C ALA A 74 12.89 2.04 9.00
N LYS A 75 13.08 0.82 8.47
CA LYS A 75 13.93 0.57 7.30
C LYS A 75 13.14 -0.28 6.30
N PRO A 76 12.17 0.30 5.59
CA PRO A 76 11.31 -0.46 4.70
C PRO A 76 12.11 -1.06 3.54
N GLN A 77 11.84 -2.33 3.28
CA GLN A 77 12.48 -3.08 2.21
C GLN A 77 11.69 -2.99 0.91
N TYR A 78 10.36 -2.92 1.01
CA TYR A 78 9.47 -2.99 -0.16
C TYR A 78 8.86 -1.64 -0.55
N ILE A 79 8.30 -0.92 0.41
CA ILE A 79 7.66 0.37 0.13
C ILE A 79 8.59 1.48 0.61
N GLU A 80 9.18 2.19 -0.34
CA GLU A 80 10.09 3.29 -0.07
C GLU A 80 9.34 4.62 -0.09
N THR A 81 9.62 5.45 0.91
CA THR A 81 9.14 6.84 0.92
C THR A 81 10.12 7.71 0.13
N ILE A 82 9.60 8.43 -0.85
CA ILE A 82 10.37 9.44 -1.56
C ILE A 82 9.96 10.78 -0.97
N TRP A 83 10.79 11.31 -0.11
CA TRP A 83 10.46 12.50 0.68
C TRP A 83 10.10 13.69 -0.20
N GLY A 84 8.98 14.30 0.13
CA GLY A 84 8.47 15.44 -0.62
C GLY A 84 7.74 15.06 -1.91
N VAL A 85 7.67 13.78 -2.25
CA VAL A 85 7.04 13.30 -3.50
C VAL A 85 5.96 12.27 -3.21
N GLY A 86 6.32 11.09 -2.71
CA GLY A 86 5.35 10.04 -2.47
C GLY A 86 6.01 8.71 -2.15
N TYR A 87 5.57 7.65 -2.81
CA TYR A 87 5.99 6.28 -2.50
C TYR A 87 6.29 5.50 -3.77
N ARG A 88 7.13 4.47 -3.64
CA ARG A 88 7.35 3.50 -4.72
C ARG A 88 7.54 2.10 -4.13
N PHE A 89 7.19 1.10 -4.91
CA PHE A 89 7.51 -0.28 -4.59
C PHE A 89 8.89 -0.59 -5.15
N LYS A 90 9.80 -0.92 -4.26
CA LYS A 90 11.21 -1.10 -4.60
C LYS A 90 11.49 -2.57 -4.92
N VAL A 91 12.08 -2.81 -6.04
CA VAL A 91 12.59 -4.14 -6.41
C VAL A 91 14.07 -4.07 -6.76
#